data_7599521940af4f88fa6c96e03eed2aed
#
_entry.id   7599521940af4f88fa6c96e03eed2aed
#
_cell.length_a   1.000
_cell.length_b   1.000
_cell.length_c   1.000
_cell.angle_alpha   90.00
_cell.angle_beta   90.00
_cell.angle_gamma   90.00
#
_symmetry.space_group_name_H-M   'P 1'
#
loop_
_entity.id
_entity.type
_entity.pdbx_description
1 polymer ?
#
loop_
_entity_poly.entity_id
_entity_poly.type
_entity_poly.pdbx_seq_one_letter_code
_entity_poly.pdbx_strand_id
1 'polypeptide(L)'
;DHSIIVTIPSEENGFKLSAFNSDVPDEIKVVTSHGTATYSFKITAPYPKFNRIEGLYPREAGDTLKLYGVNLVDIESMYITDTMTGVLDTTVWTTVPGNHTAIEKHYDITQNHHLNSSTKAYETTSVVGAIVPAAAPDSGSLVIECAAGKVYQPYYKRPGKPFISSVSTDMPEIGETMYITGRDFVQV
;
A
#
# COMPACT_ATOMS: atom_id res chain seq x y z
N ASP A 1 24.02 5.81 34.71
CA ASP A 1 23.40 6.03 33.40
C ASP A 1 21.92 6.35 33.61
N HIS A 2 21.45 7.38 32.93
CA HIS A 2 20.04 7.79 32.97
C HIS A 2 19.50 7.78 31.56
N SER A 3 18.26 7.33 31.39
CA SER A 3 17.56 7.33 30.09
C SER A 3 16.37 8.28 30.16
N ILE A 4 16.12 8.98 29.05
CA ILE A 4 14.93 9.80 28.84
C ILE A 4 14.14 9.15 27.70
N ILE A 5 12.86 8.91 27.94
CA ILE A 5 11.95 8.42 26.91
C ILE A 5 11.22 9.61 26.33
N VAL A 6 11.32 9.78 25.01
CA VAL A 6 10.64 10.84 24.28
C VAL A 6 9.69 10.19 23.27
N THR A 7 8.45 10.62 23.27
CA THR A 7 7.48 10.23 22.24
C THR A 7 7.43 11.31 21.18
N ILE A 8 7.66 10.96 19.91
CA ILE A 8 7.47 11.88 18.80
C ILE A 8 5.97 12.21 18.72
N PRO A 9 5.60 13.51 18.77
CA PRO A 9 4.18 13.89 18.74
C PRO A 9 3.53 13.50 17.41
N SER A 10 2.25 13.08 17.46
CA SER A 10 1.40 12.87 16.29
C SER A 10 0.87 14.20 15.74
N GLU A 11 0.28 14.16 14.55
CA GLU A 11 -0.36 15.34 13.93
C GLU A 11 -1.43 15.99 14.79
N GLU A 12 -2.13 15.21 15.60
CA GLU A 12 -3.16 15.67 16.54
C GLU A 12 -2.62 16.73 17.52
N ASN A 13 -1.30 16.75 17.73
CA ASN A 13 -0.62 17.71 18.59
C ASN A 13 0.02 18.87 17.80
N GLY A 14 -0.39 19.09 16.54
CA GLY A 14 0.13 20.16 15.71
C GLY A 14 1.45 19.88 15.01
N PHE A 15 1.94 18.64 15.08
CA PHE A 15 3.09 18.18 14.33
C PHE A 15 2.64 17.82 12.90
N LYS A 16 3.22 18.45 11.89
CA LYS A 16 2.87 18.14 10.49
C LYS A 16 3.74 16.99 10.00
N LEU A 17 3.12 15.89 9.66
CA LEU A 17 3.77 14.71 9.04
C LEU A 17 4.38 15.01 7.65
N SER A 18 4.04 16.15 7.03
CA SER A 18 4.66 16.63 5.79
C SER A 18 6.17 16.93 5.89
N ALA A 19 6.75 16.79 7.07
CA ALA A 19 8.19 16.88 7.29
C ALA A 19 8.94 15.55 7.13
N PHE A 20 8.26 14.46 6.75
CA PHE A 20 8.92 13.20 6.45
C PHE A 20 9.94 13.36 5.31
N ASN A 21 11.10 12.73 5.49
CA ASN A 21 12.20 12.75 4.52
C ASN A 21 12.73 14.15 4.19
N SER A 22 12.47 15.17 5.03
CA SER A 22 13.07 16.47 4.87
C SER A 22 14.60 16.36 4.83
N ASP A 23 15.24 17.14 3.95
CA ASP A 23 16.70 17.26 3.93
C ASP A 23 17.24 17.98 5.16
N VAL A 24 16.38 18.74 5.85
CA VAL A 24 16.72 19.38 7.13
C VAL A 24 16.39 18.38 8.25
N PRO A 25 17.39 17.92 9.01
CA PRO A 25 17.16 17.03 10.14
C PRO A 25 16.42 17.75 11.27
N ASP A 26 15.56 17.01 11.97
CA ASP A 26 14.98 17.44 13.24
C ASP A 26 16.03 17.35 14.35
N GLU A 27 15.79 18.09 15.44
CA GLU A 27 16.70 18.14 16.56
C GLU A 27 15.97 17.90 17.89
N ILE A 28 16.48 16.95 18.66
CA ILE A 28 16.12 16.84 20.08
C ILE A 28 17.10 17.64 20.89
N LYS A 29 16.57 18.56 21.68
CA LYS A 29 17.33 19.40 22.58
C LYS A 29 17.02 19.07 24.03
N VAL A 30 18.03 18.69 24.78
CA VAL A 30 17.94 18.45 26.23
C VAL A 30 18.64 19.55 26.95
N VAL A 31 17.90 20.27 27.79
CA VAL A 31 18.42 21.39 28.59
C VAL A 31 18.41 21.00 30.06
N THR A 32 19.54 21.17 30.74
CA THR A 32 19.70 20.93 32.16
C THR A 32 20.38 22.14 32.83
N SER A 33 20.46 22.14 34.15
CA SER A 33 21.23 23.14 34.87
C SER A 33 22.72 23.13 34.58
N HIS A 34 23.24 22.05 33.99
CA HIS A 34 24.67 21.89 33.68
C HIS A 34 25.00 22.14 32.20
N GLY A 35 23.97 22.42 31.35
CA GLY A 35 24.17 22.73 29.96
C GLY A 35 23.10 22.16 29.03
N THR A 36 23.36 22.29 27.77
CA THR A 36 22.46 21.82 26.67
C THR A 36 23.17 20.78 25.84
N ALA A 37 22.46 19.71 25.52
CA ALA A 37 22.87 18.69 24.55
C ALA A 37 21.83 18.62 23.43
N THR A 38 22.29 18.41 22.20
CA THR A 38 21.44 18.28 21.01
C THR A 38 21.77 17.00 20.28
N TYR A 39 20.75 16.42 19.66
CA TYR A 39 20.89 15.25 18.81
C TYR A 39 19.98 15.39 17.58
N SER A 40 20.61 15.33 16.41
CA SER A 40 19.88 15.42 15.13
C SER A 40 19.38 14.05 14.71
N PHE A 41 18.14 13.99 14.21
CA PHE A 41 17.52 12.76 13.68
C PHE A 41 16.64 13.13 12.49
N LYS A 42 16.27 12.12 11.72
CA LYS A 42 15.29 12.26 10.62
C LYS A 42 14.04 11.47 10.96
N ILE A 43 12.88 12.08 10.76
CA ILE A 43 11.61 11.37 10.80
C ILE A 43 11.39 10.76 9.42
N THR A 44 11.21 9.46 9.38
CA THR A 44 10.90 8.73 8.14
C THR A 44 9.44 8.35 8.13
N ALA A 45 8.78 8.55 6.99
CA ALA A 45 7.43 8.06 6.82
C ALA A 45 7.38 6.53 6.93
N PRO A 46 6.37 5.96 7.62
CA PRO A 46 6.21 4.52 7.70
C PRO A 46 5.92 3.95 6.31
N TYR A 47 6.60 2.84 5.97
CA TYR A 47 6.52 2.25 4.63
C TYR A 47 5.09 1.80 4.30
N PRO A 48 4.56 2.16 3.11
CA PRO A 48 3.23 1.75 2.69
C PRO A 48 3.16 0.26 2.37
N LYS A 49 2.00 -0.34 2.65
CA LYS A 49 1.68 -1.72 2.27
C LYS A 49 0.32 -1.76 1.60
N PHE A 50 0.22 -2.53 0.55
CA PHE A 50 -1.03 -2.78 -0.15
C PHE A 50 -1.59 -4.14 0.28
N ASN A 51 -2.87 -4.22 0.62
CA ASN A 51 -3.51 -5.47 1.04
C ASN A 51 -4.40 -6.03 -0.07
N ARG A 52 -5.36 -5.23 -0.56
CA ARG A 52 -6.33 -5.68 -1.57
C ARG A 52 -7.01 -4.52 -2.28
N ILE A 53 -7.56 -4.81 -3.45
CA ILE A 53 -8.53 -3.97 -4.16
C ILE A 53 -9.92 -4.59 -3.99
N GLU A 54 -10.91 -3.76 -3.69
CA GLU A 54 -12.32 -4.11 -3.72
C GLU A 54 -13.03 -3.25 -4.75
N GLY A 55 -13.96 -3.84 -5.52
CA GLY A 55 -14.72 -3.17 -6.56
C GLY A 55 -15.43 -4.19 -7.44
N LEU A 56 -16.34 -3.73 -8.29
CA LEU A 56 -17.09 -4.57 -9.20
C LEU A 56 -16.21 -5.15 -10.32
N TYR A 57 -16.60 -6.30 -10.85
CA TYR A 57 -16.06 -6.90 -12.06
C TYR A 57 -17.17 -7.09 -13.09
N PRO A 58 -16.94 -6.84 -14.39
CA PRO A 58 -15.79 -6.12 -14.92
C PRO A 58 -15.73 -4.67 -14.40
N ARG A 59 -14.54 -4.12 -14.21
CA ARG A 59 -14.36 -2.72 -13.83
C ARG A 59 -14.46 -1.85 -15.08
N GLU A 60 -15.27 -0.81 -15.00
CA GLU A 60 -15.48 0.11 -16.10
C GLU A 60 -14.93 1.51 -15.77
N ALA A 61 -14.81 2.34 -16.80
CA ALA A 61 -14.43 3.73 -16.59
C ALA A 61 -15.46 4.43 -15.69
N GLY A 62 -14.98 5.12 -14.68
CA GLY A 62 -15.82 5.78 -13.69
C GLY A 62 -16.17 4.95 -12.45
N ASP A 63 -15.88 3.64 -12.45
CA ASP A 63 -16.08 2.80 -11.27
C ASP A 63 -15.17 3.25 -10.14
N THR A 64 -15.66 3.11 -8.92
CA THR A 64 -14.87 3.37 -7.72
C THR A 64 -14.25 2.08 -7.21
N LEU A 65 -12.93 2.07 -7.11
CA LEU A 65 -12.17 1.04 -6.42
C LEU A 65 -11.98 1.45 -4.96
N LYS A 66 -12.03 0.49 -4.04
CA LYS A 66 -11.59 0.67 -2.66
C LYS A 66 -10.25 -0.05 -2.49
N LEU A 67 -9.26 0.71 -2.11
CA LEU A 67 -7.88 0.28 -1.94
C LEU A 67 -7.60 0.16 -0.44
N TYR A 68 -7.37 -1.06 0.02
CA TYR A 68 -7.10 -1.35 1.42
C TYR A 68 -5.61 -1.53 1.63
N GLY A 69 -5.07 -0.87 2.62
CA GLY A 69 -3.66 -0.95 2.92
C GLY A 69 -3.29 -0.44 4.30
N VAL A 70 -2.01 -0.30 4.52
CA VAL A 70 -1.43 0.31 5.71
C VAL A 70 -0.46 1.39 5.25
N ASN A 71 -0.53 2.55 5.90
CA ASN A 71 0.30 3.71 5.58
C ASN A 71 0.16 4.22 4.13
N LEU A 72 -1.02 4.04 3.52
CA LEU A 72 -1.37 4.69 2.26
C LEU A 72 -1.82 6.12 2.57
N VAL A 73 -0.88 6.95 2.98
CA VAL A 73 -1.07 8.35 3.39
C VAL A 73 -0.16 9.24 2.55
N ASP A 74 -0.51 10.50 2.43
CA ASP A 74 0.25 11.48 1.63
C ASP A 74 0.56 10.92 0.22
N ILE A 75 -0.50 10.50 -0.47
CA ILE A 75 -0.40 9.94 -1.81
C ILE A 75 0.03 11.05 -2.78
N GLU A 76 1.23 10.92 -3.32
CA GLU A 76 1.81 11.85 -4.29
C GLU A 76 1.30 11.60 -5.70
N SER A 77 1.19 10.32 -6.06
CA SER A 77 0.66 9.91 -7.35
C SER A 77 0.01 8.52 -7.29
N MET A 78 -0.95 8.30 -8.18
CA MET A 78 -1.59 7.01 -8.38
C MET A 78 -1.81 6.78 -9.87
N TYR A 79 -1.47 5.60 -10.35
CA TYR A 79 -1.62 5.29 -11.78
C TYR A 79 -1.74 3.79 -12.03
N ILE A 80 -2.21 3.43 -13.22
CA ILE A 80 -2.24 2.05 -13.71
C ILE A 80 -1.23 1.94 -14.84
N THR A 81 -0.36 0.95 -14.76
CA THR A 81 0.54 0.57 -15.86
C THR A 81 -0.06 -0.60 -16.63
N ASP A 82 0.23 -0.71 -17.93
CA ASP A 82 -0.12 -1.88 -18.74
C ASP A 82 0.80 -3.08 -18.49
N THR A 83 1.85 -2.89 -17.69
CA THR A 83 2.80 -3.94 -17.33
C THR A 83 2.38 -4.62 -16.05
N MET A 84 2.20 -5.94 -16.09
CA MET A 84 2.00 -6.74 -14.89
C MET A 84 3.32 -6.84 -14.13
N THR A 85 3.43 -6.04 -13.07
CA THR A 85 4.51 -6.18 -12.10
C THR A 85 3.96 -7.02 -10.96
N GLY A 86 4.28 -8.30 -10.91
CA GLY A 86 3.80 -9.20 -9.87
C GLY A 86 4.95 -9.82 -9.11
N VAL A 87 4.85 -9.86 -7.79
CA VAL A 87 5.65 -10.77 -6.97
C VAL A 87 5.06 -12.16 -7.14
N LEU A 88 5.65 -12.94 -8.01
CA LEU A 88 5.69 -14.36 -7.82
C LEU A 88 7.01 -14.62 -7.10
N ASP A 89 6.93 -14.79 -5.77
CA ASP A 89 8.06 -15.17 -4.93
C ASP A 89 9.17 -14.10 -4.74
N THR A 90 9.18 -13.50 -3.57
CA THR A 90 10.24 -12.83 -2.78
C THR A 90 11.43 -12.11 -3.44
N THR A 91 11.58 -12.03 -4.74
CA THR A 91 12.76 -11.43 -5.36
C THR A 91 12.43 -10.49 -6.53
N VAL A 92 12.76 -9.23 -6.29
CA VAL A 92 13.05 -8.18 -7.27
C VAL A 92 11.92 -7.79 -8.23
N TRP A 93 11.30 -6.68 -7.91
CA TRP A 93 10.49 -5.89 -8.82
C TRP A 93 11.36 -5.27 -9.91
N THR A 94 11.25 -5.76 -11.13
CA THR A 94 11.77 -5.04 -12.28
C THR A 94 10.67 -4.14 -12.81
N THR A 95 10.82 -2.84 -12.62
CA THR A 95 10.02 -1.84 -13.32
C THR A 95 10.39 -1.86 -14.80
N VAL A 96 9.58 -2.50 -15.61
CA VAL A 96 9.63 -2.26 -17.05
C VAL A 96 8.83 -0.99 -17.30
N PRO A 97 9.39 0.02 -18.01
CA PRO A 97 8.63 1.20 -18.40
C PRO A 97 7.46 0.77 -19.28
N GLY A 98 6.27 0.81 -18.75
CA GLY A 98 5.02 0.63 -19.48
C GLY A 98 4.30 1.95 -19.66
N ASN A 99 3.22 1.97 -20.42
CA ASN A 99 2.34 3.11 -20.49
C ASN A 99 1.66 3.30 -19.13
N HIS A 100 1.60 4.55 -18.71
CA HIS A 100 1.00 4.93 -17.43
C HIS A 100 -0.31 5.66 -17.69
N THR A 101 -1.37 5.22 -17.04
CA THR A 101 -2.64 5.94 -17.02
C THR A 101 -2.86 6.48 -15.61
N ALA A 102 -2.77 7.80 -15.46
CA ALA A 102 -2.94 8.46 -14.18
C ALA A 102 -4.36 8.27 -13.62
N ILE A 103 -4.46 8.02 -12.32
CA ILE A 103 -5.70 8.08 -11.56
C ILE A 103 -5.77 9.46 -10.93
N GLU A 104 -6.43 10.38 -11.62
CA GLU A 104 -6.53 11.77 -11.17
C GLU A 104 -7.51 11.97 -10.01
N LYS A 105 -8.46 11.06 -9.84
CA LYS A 105 -9.48 11.14 -8.81
C LYS A 105 -9.29 10.02 -7.80
N HIS A 106 -8.68 10.36 -6.68
CA HIS A 106 -8.60 9.50 -5.49
C HIS A 106 -8.90 10.33 -4.23
N TYR A 107 -9.34 9.67 -3.18
CA TYR A 107 -9.71 10.31 -1.92
C TYR A 107 -9.65 9.32 -0.76
N ASP A 108 -9.38 9.83 0.42
CA ASP A 108 -9.38 9.03 1.63
C ASP A 108 -10.81 8.69 2.05
N ILE A 109 -11.10 7.41 2.25
CA ILE A 109 -12.35 6.91 2.80
C ILE A 109 -12.22 6.78 4.31
N THR A 110 -11.12 6.16 4.77
CA THR A 110 -10.83 5.96 6.19
C THR A 110 -9.33 5.96 6.41
N GLN A 111 -8.91 6.67 7.46
CA GLN A 111 -7.54 6.69 7.95
C GLN A 111 -7.59 6.47 9.47
N ASN A 112 -7.11 5.33 9.96
CA ASN A 112 -7.06 5.00 11.38
C ASN A 112 -5.61 4.83 11.83
N HIS A 113 -5.13 5.81 12.58
CA HIS A 113 -3.80 5.79 13.17
C HIS A 113 -3.81 5.02 14.49
N HIS A 114 -2.92 4.06 14.64
CA HIS A 114 -2.85 3.22 15.84
C HIS A 114 -1.45 2.63 16.06
N LEU A 115 -1.19 2.24 17.32
CA LEU A 115 0.02 1.51 17.67
C LEU A 115 -0.17 0.02 17.35
N ASN A 116 0.65 -0.51 16.45
CA ASN A 116 0.68 -1.95 16.20
C ASN A 116 1.30 -2.68 17.39
N SER A 117 0.52 -3.51 18.06
CA SER A 117 0.93 -4.21 19.29
C SER A 117 2.08 -5.20 19.07
N SER A 118 2.22 -5.73 17.84
CA SER A 118 3.25 -6.72 17.49
C SER A 118 4.57 -6.06 17.13
N THR A 119 4.53 -5.03 16.29
CA THR A 119 5.73 -4.33 15.79
C THR A 119 6.19 -3.21 16.71
N LYS A 120 5.30 -2.74 17.64
CA LYS A 120 5.51 -1.56 18.48
C LYS A 120 5.73 -0.27 17.67
N ALA A 121 5.33 -0.26 16.41
CA ALA A 121 5.37 0.90 15.53
C ALA A 121 3.97 1.48 15.35
N TYR A 122 3.89 2.79 15.10
CA TYR A 122 2.64 3.41 14.69
C TYR A 122 2.37 3.09 13.21
N GLU A 123 1.14 2.73 12.94
CA GLU A 123 0.65 2.40 11.59
C GLU A 123 -0.68 3.11 11.35
N THR A 124 -0.96 3.41 10.09
CA THR A 124 -2.25 3.95 9.68
C THR A 124 -2.94 2.93 8.78
N THR A 125 -4.02 2.29 9.28
CA THR A 125 -4.88 1.48 8.42
C THR A 125 -5.64 2.41 7.49
N SER A 126 -5.45 2.22 6.19
CA SER A 126 -5.92 3.13 5.14
C SER A 126 -6.93 2.45 4.24
N VAL A 127 -8.01 3.17 3.92
CA VAL A 127 -8.93 2.83 2.84
C VAL A 127 -9.01 4.04 1.92
N VAL A 128 -8.54 3.88 0.69
CA VAL A 128 -8.49 4.94 -0.32
C VAL A 128 -9.47 4.60 -1.45
N GLY A 129 -10.28 5.57 -1.86
CA GLY A 129 -11.12 5.49 -3.04
C GLY A 129 -10.34 5.93 -4.27
N ALA A 130 -10.45 5.20 -5.38
CA ALA A 130 -9.86 5.57 -6.66
C ALA A 130 -10.88 5.37 -7.79
N ILE A 131 -10.97 6.33 -8.69
CA ILE A 131 -11.87 6.25 -9.84
C ILE A 131 -11.11 5.67 -11.04
N VAL A 132 -11.65 4.61 -11.63
CA VAL A 132 -11.07 3.98 -12.82
C VAL A 132 -11.04 4.97 -13.99
N PRO A 133 -9.86 5.32 -14.52
CA PRO A 133 -9.78 6.24 -15.67
C PRO A 133 -10.29 5.60 -16.96
N ALA A 134 -10.78 6.41 -17.89
CA ALA A 134 -11.31 5.95 -19.16
C ALA A 134 -10.28 5.16 -20.00
N ALA A 135 -9.04 5.58 -19.95
CA ALA A 135 -7.92 4.97 -20.68
C ALA A 135 -7.24 3.82 -19.91
N ALA A 136 -7.82 3.36 -18.79
CA ALA A 136 -7.22 2.27 -18.03
C ALA A 136 -7.08 1.00 -18.90
N PRO A 137 -5.91 0.33 -18.88
CA PRO A 137 -5.73 -0.93 -19.59
C PRO A 137 -6.62 -2.03 -19.01
N ASP A 138 -6.86 -3.10 -19.75
CA ASP A 138 -7.66 -4.23 -19.29
C ASP A 138 -6.97 -5.02 -18.16
N SER A 139 -5.64 -4.99 -18.13
CA SER A 139 -4.84 -5.58 -17.06
C SER A 139 -3.51 -4.83 -16.91
N GLY A 140 -2.93 -4.93 -15.73
CA GLY A 140 -1.67 -4.28 -15.43
C GLY A 140 -1.39 -4.22 -13.95
N SER A 141 -0.68 -3.21 -13.51
CA SER A 141 -0.41 -2.94 -12.10
C SER A 141 -0.96 -1.57 -11.70
N LEU A 142 -1.71 -1.54 -10.62
CA LEU A 142 -2.03 -0.31 -9.93
C LEU A 142 -0.85 0.06 -9.03
N VAL A 143 -0.37 1.28 -9.16
CA VAL A 143 0.76 1.82 -8.41
C VAL A 143 0.28 2.98 -7.57
N ILE A 144 0.68 3.00 -6.30
CA ILE A 144 0.47 4.11 -5.38
C ILE A 144 1.83 4.57 -4.91
N GLU A 145 2.12 5.84 -5.11
CA GLU A 145 3.33 6.50 -4.64
C GLU A 145 2.98 7.35 -3.43
N CYS A 146 3.62 7.06 -2.33
CA CYS A 146 3.53 7.82 -1.08
C CYS A 146 4.90 8.39 -0.74
N ALA A 147 4.96 9.35 0.17
CA ALA A 147 6.23 9.94 0.62
C ALA A 147 7.28 8.91 1.08
N ALA A 148 6.86 7.76 1.62
CA ALA A 148 7.74 6.69 2.10
C ALA A 148 8.12 5.65 1.04
N GLY A 149 7.53 5.68 -0.14
CA GLY A 149 7.82 4.74 -1.22
C GLY A 149 6.61 4.33 -2.06
N LYS A 150 6.83 3.36 -2.94
CA LYS A 150 5.82 2.90 -3.89
C LYS A 150 5.33 1.50 -3.54
N VAL A 151 4.04 1.28 -3.75
CA VAL A 151 3.43 -0.04 -3.66
C VAL A 151 2.73 -0.39 -4.96
N TYR A 152 2.71 -1.67 -5.25
CA TYR A 152 2.18 -2.22 -6.49
C TYR A 152 1.16 -3.30 -6.18
N GLN A 153 0.07 -3.32 -6.96
CA GLN A 153 -0.96 -4.35 -6.85
C GLN A 153 -1.40 -4.76 -8.25
N PRO A 154 -1.50 -6.05 -8.56
CA PRO A 154 -2.13 -6.50 -9.81
C PRO A 154 -3.51 -5.87 -9.99
N TYR A 155 -3.75 -5.32 -11.17
CA TYR A 155 -4.99 -4.67 -11.55
C TYR A 155 -5.59 -5.36 -12.78
N TYR A 156 -6.89 -5.61 -12.72
CA TYR A 156 -7.65 -6.16 -13.82
C TYR A 156 -8.93 -5.34 -14.00
N LYS A 157 -9.13 -4.81 -15.18
CA LYS A 157 -10.38 -4.17 -15.58
C LYS A 157 -11.42 -5.23 -15.91
N ARG A 158 -10.96 -6.33 -16.51
CA ARG A 158 -11.74 -7.53 -16.74
C ARG A 158 -11.06 -8.72 -16.08
N PRO A 159 -11.82 -9.75 -15.67
CA PRO A 159 -11.20 -10.99 -15.20
C PRO A 159 -10.25 -11.53 -16.26
N GLY A 160 -9.09 -11.97 -15.84
CA GLY A 160 -8.17 -12.71 -16.70
C GLY A 160 -8.76 -14.05 -17.11
N LYS A 161 -8.07 -14.79 -17.97
CA LYS A 161 -8.44 -16.18 -18.23
C LYS A 161 -8.25 -17.00 -16.95
N PRO A 162 -9.22 -17.88 -16.59
CA PRO A 162 -9.07 -18.76 -15.46
C PRO A 162 -7.76 -19.55 -15.54
N PHE A 163 -7.05 -19.64 -14.44
CA PHE A 163 -5.81 -20.39 -14.36
C PHE A 163 -5.81 -21.22 -13.08
N ILE A 164 -5.61 -22.54 -13.24
CA ILE A 164 -5.45 -23.47 -12.12
C ILE A 164 -3.97 -23.61 -11.81
N SER A 165 -3.58 -23.25 -10.60
CA SER A 165 -2.19 -23.39 -10.12
C SER A 165 -1.94 -24.75 -9.47
N SER A 166 -2.94 -25.31 -8.79
CA SER A 166 -2.86 -26.62 -8.16
C SER A 166 -4.23 -27.23 -7.89
N VAL A 167 -4.26 -28.53 -7.70
CA VAL A 167 -5.39 -29.28 -7.18
C VAL A 167 -4.95 -30.09 -5.95
N SER A 168 -5.85 -30.36 -5.02
CA SER A 168 -5.53 -31.11 -3.79
C SER A 168 -5.22 -32.58 -4.06
N THR A 169 -5.77 -33.15 -5.14
CA THR A 169 -5.50 -34.49 -5.62
C THR A 169 -5.70 -34.53 -7.14
N ASP A 170 -4.88 -35.29 -7.85
CA ASP A 170 -4.98 -35.54 -9.29
C ASP A 170 -5.73 -36.85 -9.63
N MET A 171 -6.09 -37.65 -8.61
CA MET A 171 -6.87 -38.87 -8.73
C MET A 171 -7.99 -38.90 -7.69
N PRO A 172 -9.03 -38.05 -7.80
CA PRO A 172 -10.13 -38.05 -6.85
C PRO A 172 -11.03 -39.28 -7.04
N GLU A 173 -11.48 -39.84 -5.92
CA GLU A 173 -12.51 -40.89 -5.96
C GLU A 173 -13.93 -40.30 -6.10
N ILE A 174 -14.87 -41.12 -6.50
CA ILE A 174 -16.27 -40.68 -6.63
C ILE A 174 -16.82 -40.24 -5.28
N GLY A 175 -17.29 -38.99 -5.20
CA GLY A 175 -17.81 -38.40 -3.96
C GLY A 175 -16.76 -37.68 -3.10
N GLU A 176 -15.48 -37.72 -3.47
CA GLU A 176 -14.44 -36.99 -2.79
C GLU A 176 -14.50 -35.48 -3.13
N THR A 177 -14.14 -34.65 -2.15
CA THR A 177 -14.03 -33.21 -2.34
C THR A 177 -12.63 -32.84 -2.80
N MET A 178 -12.51 -32.25 -3.97
CA MET A 178 -11.27 -31.73 -4.51
C MET A 178 -11.22 -30.20 -4.34
N TYR A 179 -10.10 -29.68 -3.82
CA TYR A 179 -9.83 -28.23 -3.75
C TYR A 179 -9.02 -27.82 -4.96
N ILE A 180 -9.51 -26.82 -5.66
CA ILE A 180 -8.84 -26.24 -6.83
C ILE A 180 -8.33 -24.85 -6.43
N THR A 181 -7.02 -24.64 -6.50
CA THR A 181 -6.37 -23.36 -6.24
C THR A 181 -5.97 -22.73 -7.56
N GLY A 182 -6.23 -21.44 -7.70
CA GLY A 182 -5.92 -20.74 -8.94
C GLY A 182 -6.32 -19.27 -8.85
N ARG A 183 -6.48 -18.66 -10.02
CA ARG A 183 -6.87 -17.25 -10.15
C ARG A 183 -7.94 -17.09 -11.22
N ASP A 184 -8.63 -15.94 -11.15
CA ASP A 184 -9.65 -15.53 -12.11
C ASP A 184 -10.88 -16.49 -12.20
N PHE A 185 -11.19 -17.16 -11.10
CA PHE A 185 -12.39 -17.99 -10.94
C PHE A 185 -13.61 -17.11 -10.61
N VAL A 186 -13.92 -16.18 -11.50
CA VAL A 186 -15.05 -15.25 -11.32
C VAL A 186 -16.30 -15.85 -11.97
N GLN A 187 -17.43 -15.77 -11.29
CA GLN A 187 -18.72 -16.27 -11.77
C GLN A 187 -18.76 -17.81 -12.02
N VAL A 188 -18.12 -18.57 -11.15
CA VAL A 188 -18.26 -20.03 -11.15
C VAL A 188 -19.58 -20.44 -10.50
#